data_087f49a1bbf94e439b148439c7ffaa2d
#
_entry.id   087f49a1bbf94e439b148439c7ffaa2d
#
_cell.length_a   1.000
_cell.length_b   1.000
_cell.length_c   1.000
_cell.angle_alpha   90.00
_cell.angle_beta   90.00
_cell.angle_gamma   90.00
#
_symmetry.space_group_name_H-M   'P 1'
#
loop_
_entity.id
_entity.type
_entity.pdbx_description
1 polymer ?
#
loop_
_entity_poly.entity_id
_entity_poly.type
_entity_poly.pdbx_seq_one_letter_code
_entity_poly.pdbx_strand_id
1 'polypeptide(L)'
;MNYTFGLIGCGNMGSAVARAVSQVTHNGILANRTPQRAQKLAEQLSFSWGSNTEAAEKSRFLFLGVKPHLMSDVLQELQPVLAARETKPILVSMAAG
;
A
#
# COMPACT_ATOMS: atom_id res chain seq x y z
N MET A 1 1.84 -3.75 14.72
CA MET A 1 1.22 -3.81 13.37
C MET A 1 -0.20 -3.27 13.46
N ASN A 2 -0.49 -2.19 12.74
CA ASN A 2 -1.75 -1.46 12.92
C ASN A 2 -2.80 -1.77 11.86
N TYR A 3 -2.38 -2.25 10.69
CA TYR A 3 -3.29 -2.48 9.57
C TYR A 3 -3.12 -3.89 9.02
N THR A 4 -4.25 -4.51 8.71
CA THR A 4 -4.24 -5.79 8.01
C THR A 4 -3.78 -5.62 6.57
N PHE A 5 -4.24 -4.54 5.92
CA PHE A 5 -4.02 -4.29 4.50
C PHE A 5 -3.30 -2.95 4.32
N GLY A 6 -2.27 -2.94 3.48
CA GLY A 6 -1.64 -1.71 3.02
C GLY A 6 -1.51 -1.75 1.51
N LEU A 7 -1.66 -0.61 0.87
CA LEU A 7 -1.53 -0.49 -0.58
C LEU A 7 -0.62 0.68 -0.88
N ILE A 8 0.40 0.44 -1.69
CA ILE A 8 1.25 1.48 -2.24
C ILE A 8 0.99 1.53 -3.74
N GLY A 9 0.51 2.67 -4.22
CA GLY A 9 0.17 2.86 -5.62
C GLY A 9 -1.34 2.75 -5.85
N CYS A 10 -2.01 3.90 -5.97
CA CYS A 10 -3.46 3.98 -6.12
C CYS A 10 -3.86 4.29 -7.57
N GLY A 11 -3.21 3.66 -8.53
CA GLY A 11 -3.61 3.70 -9.93
C GLY A 11 -4.82 2.80 -10.19
N ASN A 12 -5.08 2.48 -11.44
CA ASN A 12 -6.28 1.71 -11.80
C ASN A 12 -6.33 0.35 -11.10
N MET A 13 -5.22 -0.39 -11.15
CA MET A 13 -5.17 -1.72 -10.55
C MET A 13 -5.20 -1.64 -9.02
N GLY A 14 -4.41 -0.73 -8.45
CA GLY A 14 -4.40 -0.55 -6.99
C GLY A 14 -5.76 -0.13 -6.47
N SER A 15 -6.42 0.79 -7.16
CA SER A 15 -7.75 1.24 -6.76
C SER A 15 -8.77 0.10 -6.82
N ALA A 16 -8.68 -0.77 -7.83
CA ALA A 16 -9.57 -1.92 -7.95
C ALA A 16 -9.38 -2.88 -6.77
N VAL A 17 -8.14 -3.13 -6.38
CA VAL A 17 -7.84 -3.98 -5.23
C VAL A 17 -8.36 -3.36 -3.94
N ALA A 18 -8.15 -2.05 -3.76
CA ALA A 18 -8.64 -1.36 -2.56
C ALA A 18 -10.17 -1.44 -2.46
N ARG A 19 -10.87 -1.29 -3.58
CA ARG A 19 -12.33 -1.40 -3.60
C ARG A 19 -12.78 -2.81 -3.23
N ALA A 20 -12.10 -3.83 -3.74
CA ALA A 20 -12.42 -5.22 -3.42
C ALA A 20 -12.18 -5.49 -1.93
N VAL A 21 -11.05 -5.04 -1.38
CA VAL A 21 -10.72 -5.24 0.03
C VAL A 21 -11.72 -4.52 0.93
N SER A 22 -12.20 -3.35 0.53
CA SER A 22 -13.15 -2.58 1.34
C SER A 22 -14.47 -3.31 1.56
N GLN A 23 -14.77 -4.32 0.75
CA GLN A 23 -15.95 -5.18 0.94
C GLN A 23 -15.77 -6.15 2.11
N VAL A 24 -14.53 -6.37 2.54
CA VAL A 24 -14.19 -7.34 3.57
C VAL A 24 -13.74 -6.64 4.86
N THR A 25 -12.94 -5.58 4.74
CA THR A 25 -12.40 -4.89 5.89
C THR A 25 -12.11 -3.44 5.54
N HIS A 26 -12.14 -2.58 6.57
CA HIS A 26 -11.69 -1.20 6.44
C HIS A 26 -10.41 -0.95 7.25
N ASN A 27 -9.79 -2.01 7.76
CA ASN A 27 -8.54 -1.90 8.51
C ASN A 27 -7.36 -1.88 7.55
N GLY A 28 -7.21 -0.75 6.85
CA GLY A 28 -6.19 -0.62 5.83
C GLY A 28 -5.65 0.80 5.72
N ILE A 29 -4.49 0.91 5.09
CA ILE A 29 -3.84 2.18 4.83
C ILE A 29 -3.44 2.24 3.35
N LEU A 30 -3.75 3.37 2.72
CA LEU A 30 -3.41 3.61 1.33
C LEU A 30 -2.30 4.64 1.23
N ALA A 31 -1.37 4.43 0.32
CA ALA A 31 -0.29 5.36 0.04
C ALA A 31 -0.11 5.47 -1.47
N ASN A 32 0.33 6.64 -1.91
CA ASN A 32 0.59 6.88 -3.31
C ASN A 32 1.65 7.95 -3.46
N ARG A 33 2.40 7.92 -4.55
CA ARG A 33 3.40 8.93 -4.85
C ARG A 33 2.78 10.33 -4.86
N THR A 34 1.53 10.44 -5.33
CA THR A 34 0.73 11.65 -5.22
C THR A 34 -0.22 11.45 -4.02
N PRO A 35 0.07 12.04 -2.85
CA PRO A 35 -0.71 11.76 -1.64
C PRO A 35 -2.19 12.03 -1.77
N GLN A 36 -2.56 13.01 -2.58
CA GLN A 36 -3.96 13.38 -2.78
C GLN A 36 -4.80 12.23 -3.36
N ARG A 37 -4.20 11.39 -4.20
CA ARG A 37 -4.87 10.21 -4.75
C ARG A 37 -5.18 9.20 -3.65
N ALA A 38 -4.22 8.95 -2.79
CA ALA A 38 -4.41 8.04 -1.66
C ALA A 38 -5.48 8.58 -0.71
N GLN A 39 -5.41 9.87 -0.40
CA GLN A 39 -6.38 10.52 0.47
C GLN A 39 -7.80 10.40 -0.08
N LYS A 40 -7.98 10.74 -1.33
CA LYS A 40 -9.30 10.73 -1.96
C LYS A 40 -9.91 9.33 -1.96
N LEU A 41 -9.12 8.34 -2.35
CA LEU A 41 -9.58 6.96 -2.39
C LEU A 41 -9.88 6.44 -0.98
N ALA A 42 -9.02 6.76 -0.03
CA ALA A 42 -9.21 6.35 1.36
C ALA A 42 -10.51 6.92 1.93
N GLU A 43 -10.80 8.18 1.63
CA GLU A 43 -12.06 8.79 2.08
C GLU A 43 -13.27 8.11 1.48
N GLN A 44 -13.20 7.72 0.20
CA GLN A 44 -14.28 7.00 -0.46
C GLN A 44 -14.52 5.62 0.13
N LEU A 45 -13.47 4.95 0.55
CA LEU A 45 -13.52 3.54 0.97
C LEU A 45 -13.40 3.34 2.48
N SER A 46 -13.31 4.42 3.23
CA SER A 46 -13.17 4.41 4.70
C SER A 46 -11.89 3.70 5.16
N PHE A 47 -10.79 3.93 4.43
CA PHE A 47 -9.46 3.51 4.84
C PHE A 47 -8.69 4.70 5.42
N SER A 48 -7.58 4.40 6.08
CA SER A 48 -6.57 5.41 6.42
C SER A 48 -5.70 5.68 5.20
N TRP A 49 -4.93 6.77 5.25
CA TRP A 49 -3.94 7.07 4.21
C TRP A 49 -2.70 7.65 4.85
N GLY A 50 -1.57 7.49 4.18
CA GLY A 50 -0.30 7.97 4.71
C GLY A 50 0.81 7.83 3.69
N SER A 51 2.06 7.86 4.17
CA SER A 51 3.23 7.73 3.32
C SER A 51 3.49 6.27 2.96
N ASN A 52 4.32 6.06 1.93
CA ASN A 52 4.75 4.72 1.54
C ASN A 52 5.45 4.02 2.71
N THR A 53 6.32 4.74 3.44
CA THR A 53 7.04 4.15 4.56
C THR A 53 6.10 3.77 5.70
N GLU A 54 5.08 4.58 5.94
CA GLU A 54 4.09 4.27 6.96
C GLU A 54 3.29 3.02 6.62
N ALA A 55 2.88 2.89 5.36
CA ALA A 55 2.19 1.69 4.90
C ALA A 55 3.08 0.46 5.05
N ALA A 56 4.35 0.57 4.69
CA ALA A 56 5.30 -0.53 4.81
C ALA A 56 5.55 -0.92 6.27
N GLU A 57 5.59 0.07 7.17
CA GLU A 57 5.87 -0.17 8.57
C GLU A 57 4.70 -0.86 9.29
N LYS A 58 3.46 -0.51 8.92
CA LYS A 58 2.29 -0.83 9.74
C LYS A 58 1.35 -1.86 9.13
N SER A 59 1.62 -2.36 7.94
CA SER A 59 0.73 -3.30 7.26
C SER A 59 1.19 -4.73 7.40
N ARG A 60 0.24 -5.64 7.52
CA ARG A 60 0.52 -7.07 7.50
C ARG A 60 0.64 -7.58 6.07
N PHE A 61 -0.35 -7.27 5.24
CA PHE A 61 -0.32 -7.57 3.80
C PHE A 61 -0.06 -6.25 3.09
N LEU A 62 1.06 -6.15 2.40
CA LEU A 62 1.44 -4.93 1.70
C LEU A 62 1.38 -5.16 0.19
N PHE A 63 0.42 -4.54 -0.45
CA PHE A 63 0.22 -4.65 -1.89
C PHE A 63 0.99 -3.52 -2.59
N LEU A 64 1.74 -3.88 -3.61
CA LEU A 64 2.53 -2.94 -4.39
C LEU A 64 1.89 -2.80 -5.78
N GLY A 65 1.10 -1.76 -5.94
CA GLY A 65 0.37 -1.48 -7.18
C GLY A 65 1.04 -0.42 -8.03
N VAL A 66 2.36 -0.46 -8.12
CA VAL A 66 3.14 0.49 -8.91
C VAL A 66 3.52 -0.13 -10.24
N LYS A 67 3.80 0.71 -11.22
CA LYS A 67 4.23 0.25 -12.53
C LYS A 67 5.58 -0.46 -12.44
N PRO A 68 5.84 -1.46 -13.30
CA PRO A 68 7.08 -2.25 -13.20
C PRO A 68 8.35 -1.42 -13.18
N HIS A 69 8.42 -0.35 -13.97
CA HIS A 69 9.62 0.48 -14.04
C HIS A 69 9.86 1.31 -12.76
N LEU A 70 8.85 1.43 -11.89
CA LEU A 70 8.97 2.14 -10.63
C LEU A 70 9.18 1.20 -9.45
N MET A 71 9.05 -0.11 -9.66
CA MET A 71 9.09 -1.10 -8.58
C MET A 71 10.43 -1.07 -7.85
N SER A 72 11.53 -1.00 -8.59
CA SER A 72 12.87 -0.97 -7.99
C SER A 72 13.06 0.22 -7.07
N ASP A 73 12.62 1.41 -7.50
CA ASP A 73 12.74 2.62 -6.69
C ASP A 73 11.91 2.52 -5.42
N VAL A 74 10.70 1.99 -5.52
CA VAL A 74 9.83 1.80 -4.36
C VAL A 74 10.44 0.82 -3.38
N LEU A 75 10.95 -0.31 -3.86
CA LEU A 75 11.58 -1.30 -2.99
C LEU A 75 12.82 -0.74 -2.31
N GLN A 76 13.61 0.09 -2.99
CA GLN A 76 14.75 0.74 -2.36
C GLN A 76 14.32 1.70 -1.27
N GLU A 77 13.26 2.46 -1.51
CA GLU A 77 12.70 3.36 -0.51
C GLU A 77 12.25 2.61 0.74
N LEU A 78 11.62 1.45 0.56
CA LEU A 78 11.03 0.70 1.65
C LEU A 78 12.02 -0.20 2.39
N GLN A 79 13.18 -0.50 1.80
CA GLN A 79 14.11 -1.47 2.37
C GLN A 79 14.50 -1.17 3.82
N PRO A 80 14.89 0.06 4.20
CA PRO A 80 15.25 0.33 5.59
C PRO A 80 14.09 0.07 6.56
N VAL A 81 12.88 0.44 6.16
CA VAL A 81 11.68 0.25 6.99
C VAL A 81 11.39 -1.23 7.16
N LEU A 82 11.42 -1.97 6.06
CA LEU A 82 11.14 -3.41 6.09
C LEU A 82 12.20 -4.18 6.87
N ALA A 83 13.47 -3.79 6.72
CA ALA A 83 14.57 -4.44 7.44
C ALA A 83 14.46 -4.23 8.94
N ALA A 84 13.93 -3.10 9.39
CA ALA A 84 13.81 -2.77 10.81
C ALA A 84 12.62 -3.46 11.48
N ARG A 85 11.70 -4.02 10.72
CA ARG A 85 10.52 -4.66 11.31
C ARG A 85 10.88 -6.02 11.92
N GLU A 86 10.36 -6.28 13.12
CA GLU A 86 10.48 -7.60 13.74
C GLU A 86 9.68 -8.63 12.94
N THR A 87 8.44 -8.29 12.60
CA THR A 87 7.56 -9.13 11.79
C THR A 87 7.52 -8.58 10.40
N LYS A 88 7.98 -9.35 9.42
CA LYS A 88 7.99 -8.91 8.02
C LYS A 88 6.59 -8.98 7.43
N PRO A 89 6.20 -8.01 6.61
CA PRO A 89 4.91 -8.07 5.93
C PRO A 89 4.93 -9.11 4.82
N ILE A 90 3.75 -9.55 4.43
CA ILE A 90 3.58 -10.35 3.21
C ILE A 90 3.45 -9.34 2.07
N LEU A 91 4.42 -9.38 1.14
CA LEU A 91 4.42 -8.49 -0.01
C LEU A 91 3.67 -9.13 -1.16
N VAL A 92 2.75 -8.40 -1.75
CA VAL A 92 2.00 -8.85 -2.92
C VAL A 92 2.25 -7.84 -4.03
N SER A 93 3.01 -8.27 -5.04
CA SER A 93 3.28 -7.43 -6.20
C SER A 93 2.16 -7.58 -7.22
N MET A 94 1.63 -6.45 -7.68
CA MET A 94 0.60 -6.42 -8.70
C MET A 94 1.12 -5.84 -10.00
N ALA A 95 2.44 -5.79 -10.16
CA ALA A 95 3.05 -5.28 -11.37
C ALA A 95 2.87 -6.30 -12.49
N ALA A 96 1.83 -6.11 -13.27
CA ALA A 96 1.63 -6.90 -14.48
C ALA A 96 2.45 -6.26 -15.58
N GLY A 97 3.35 -7.01 -16.10
CA GLY A 97 4.21 -6.57 -17.18
C GLY A 97 3.45 -6.21 -18.44
#